data_f5baca6225c8f61a35b9998881708fb8
#
_entry.id   f5baca6225c8f61a35b9998881708fb8
#
_cell.length_a   1.000
_cell.length_b   1.000
_cell.length_c   1.000
_cell.angle_alpha   90.00
_cell.angle_beta   90.00
_cell.angle_gamma   90.00
#
_symmetry.space_group_name_H-M   'P 1'
#
loop_
_entity.id
_entity.type
_entity.pdbx_description
1 polymer ?
#
loop_
_entity_poly.entity_id
_entity_poly.type
_entity_poly.pdbx_seq_one_letter_code
_entity_poly.pdbx_strand_id
1 'polypeptide(L)'
;MGKEYNWRSAVNIMKTIHIICEGKTEVDFVNKILWDNLGYDKYRLEPKTIITNADKKAGKIYKGGVSNFAKIDRDIKRVLHSIKNTDTYITTMFDYYGLPDDFPGMVQSKSITDIYQRIEKIEDALGSCYKCSQFIPYIQLHEFETLIFSDIESLKKVFFDECDSIGWQLLYDTIKTFKNIELINNGVNSSPSKRLKQCIKSYDKVYSGIQALQSTDFKLIRQQCRHFNEWITQLESL
;
A
#
# COMPACT_ATOMS: atom_id res chain seq x y z
N MET A 1 33.23 47.71 4.72
CA MET A 1 33.20 46.31 4.23
C MET A 1 31.90 45.70 4.67
N GLY A 2 30.85 45.80 3.83
CA GLY A 2 29.53 45.22 4.07
C GLY A 2 29.57 43.74 3.78
N LYS A 3 29.20 42.91 4.73
CA LYS A 3 28.95 41.48 4.50
C LYS A 3 27.60 41.38 3.81
N GLU A 4 27.58 41.04 2.52
CA GLU A 4 26.38 40.59 1.82
C GLU A 4 25.91 39.28 2.43
N TYR A 5 24.78 39.32 3.13
CA TYR A 5 24.08 38.13 3.57
C TYR A 5 23.41 37.49 2.36
N ASN A 6 23.93 36.37 1.93
CA ASN A 6 23.46 35.60 0.80
C ASN A 6 22.11 34.90 1.16
N TRP A 7 20.99 35.51 0.84
CA TRP A 7 19.60 35.06 1.10
C TRP A 7 19.13 33.94 0.18
N ARG A 8 20.02 33.13 -0.34
CA ARG A 8 19.60 31.91 -1.02
C ARG A 8 19.36 30.81 0.02
N SER A 9 18.34 30.97 0.86
CA SER A 9 17.67 29.82 1.47
C SER A 9 17.11 28.99 0.31
N ALA A 10 17.55 27.76 0.17
CA ALA A 10 16.95 26.81 -0.75
C ALA A 10 15.45 26.79 -0.48
N VAL A 11 14.64 27.29 -1.41
CA VAL A 11 13.20 27.13 -1.37
C VAL A 11 12.98 25.62 -1.41
N ASN A 12 12.58 25.05 -0.30
CA ASN A 12 12.30 23.63 -0.24
C ASN A 12 11.01 23.42 -1.06
N ILE A 13 11.17 23.04 -2.33
CA ILE A 13 10.03 22.83 -3.24
C ILE A 13 9.32 21.60 -2.75
N MET A 14 8.08 21.78 -2.26
CA MET A 14 7.23 20.68 -1.82
C MET A 14 6.95 19.74 -2.99
N LYS A 15 7.34 18.48 -2.86
CA LYS A 15 7.10 17.46 -3.90
C LYS A 15 5.69 16.91 -3.79
N THR A 16 5.03 16.71 -4.92
CA THR A 16 3.71 16.10 -4.99
C THR A 16 3.85 14.62 -5.38
N ILE A 17 3.23 13.73 -4.61
CA ILE A 17 3.23 12.30 -4.87
C ILE A 17 1.77 11.85 -5.07
N HIS A 18 1.41 11.52 -6.30
CA HIS A 18 0.14 10.86 -6.59
C HIS A 18 0.26 9.38 -6.25
N ILE A 19 -0.64 8.88 -5.41
CA ILE A 19 -0.66 7.47 -5.00
C ILE A 19 -1.93 6.85 -5.55
N ILE A 20 -1.79 5.96 -6.52
CA ILE A 20 -2.93 5.26 -7.11
C ILE A 20 -3.23 4.03 -6.25
N CYS A 21 -4.37 4.06 -5.58
CA CYS A 21 -4.82 3.07 -4.61
C CYS A 21 -5.86 2.13 -5.20
N GLU A 22 -5.89 0.88 -4.75
CA GLU A 22 -6.93 -0.07 -5.14
C GLU A 22 -8.30 0.36 -4.61
N GLY A 23 -8.37 0.80 -3.35
CA GLY A 23 -9.63 1.13 -2.71
C GLY A 23 -9.53 2.20 -1.62
N LYS A 24 -10.60 2.27 -0.83
CA LYS A 24 -10.74 3.27 0.24
C LYS A 24 -9.75 3.03 1.40
N THR A 25 -9.41 1.79 1.68
CA THR A 25 -8.49 1.42 2.77
C THR A 25 -7.12 2.04 2.57
N GLU A 26 -6.56 1.87 1.37
CA GLU A 26 -5.26 2.41 0.99
C GLU A 26 -5.30 3.95 0.98
N VAL A 27 -6.40 4.56 0.51
CA VAL A 27 -6.60 6.04 0.58
C VAL A 27 -6.61 6.53 2.03
N ASP A 28 -7.33 5.84 2.91
CA ASP A 28 -7.39 6.21 4.33
C ASP A 28 -6.03 6.01 5.02
N PHE A 29 -5.28 4.97 4.67
CA PHE A 29 -3.91 4.75 5.12
C PHE A 29 -2.98 5.90 4.70
N VAL A 30 -3.02 6.29 3.44
CA VAL A 30 -2.20 7.41 2.94
C VAL A 30 -2.51 8.69 3.68
N ASN A 31 -3.80 9.02 3.86
CA ASN A 31 -4.22 10.28 4.47
C ASN A 31 -4.00 10.34 5.99
N LYS A 32 -4.11 9.21 6.70
CA LYS A 32 -4.14 9.19 8.17
C LYS A 32 -2.85 8.66 8.81
N ILE A 33 -1.99 8.02 8.03
CA ILE A 33 -0.79 7.36 8.56
C ILE A 33 0.44 7.74 7.73
N LEU A 34 0.41 7.49 6.43
CA LEU A 34 1.58 7.68 5.60
C LEU A 34 2.01 9.16 5.55
N TRP A 35 1.08 10.08 5.36
CA TRP A 35 1.37 11.50 5.25
C TRP A 35 1.98 12.07 6.53
N ASP A 36 1.45 11.68 7.71
CA ASP A 36 2.01 12.08 9.00
C ASP A 36 3.47 11.65 9.16
N ASN A 37 3.82 10.49 8.61
CA ASN A 37 5.15 9.89 8.76
C ASN A 37 6.15 10.33 7.69
N LEU A 38 5.72 10.72 6.49
CA LEU A 38 6.59 11.28 5.46
C LEU A 38 6.87 12.78 5.64
N GLY A 39 5.97 13.50 6.31
CA GLY A 39 6.09 14.93 6.62
C GLY A 39 5.32 15.83 5.66
N TYR A 40 4.40 16.62 6.22
CA TYR A 40 3.56 17.59 5.51
C TYR A 40 4.35 18.77 4.92
N ASP A 41 5.51 19.06 5.46
CA ASP A 41 6.41 20.13 5.04
C ASP A 41 7.24 19.78 3.80
N LYS A 42 7.38 18.48 3.51
CA LYS A 42 8.18 17.97 2.40
C LYS A 42 7.35 17.48 1.23
N TYR A 43 6.24 16.80 1.54
CA TYR A 43 5.44 16.09 0.55
C TYR A 43 3.97 16.46 0.62
N ARG A 44 3.38 16.64 -0.55
CA ARG A 44 1.94 16.64 -0.75
C ARG A 44 1.52 15.29 -1.30
N LEU A 45 0.81 14.51 -0.52
CA LEU A 45 0.29 13.22 -0.95
C LEU A 45 -1.11 13.38 -1.56
N GLU A 46 -1.32 12.82 -2.74
CA GLU A 46 -2.61 12.84 -3.46
C GLU A 46 -3.05 11.40 -3.78
N PRO A 47 -3.71 10.71 -2.82
CA PRO A 47 -4.24 9.37 -3.07
C PRO A 47 -5.44 9.42 -4.00
N LYS A 48 -5.51 8.49 -4.95
CA LYS A 48 -6.57 8.36 -5.95
C LYS A 48 -6.97 6.90 -6.09
N THR A 49 -8.24 6.58 -5.91
CA THR A 49 -8.78 5.24 -6.16
C THR A 49 -8.92 4.95 -7.64
N ILE A 50 -8.62 3.72 -8.03
CA ILE A 50 -8.94 3.23 -9.38
C ILE A 50 -10.45 3.24 -9.56
N ILE A 51 -10.90 3.81 -10.69
CA ILE A 51 -12.33 3.82 -11.04
C ILE A 51 -12.70 2.45 -11.61
N THR A 52 -13.01 1.50 -10.75
CA THR A 52 -13.69 0.27 -11.14
C THR A 52 -15.13 0.64 -11.51
N ASN A 53 -15.59 0.30 -12.72
CA ASN A 53 -16.87 0.71 -13.28
C ASN A 53 -17.98 0.91 -12.24
N ALA A 54 -18.32 2.16 -11.99
CA ALA A 54 -19.64 2.48 -11.50
C ALA A 54 -20.60 2.27 -12.69
N ASP A 55 -21.31 1.17 -12.71
CA ASP A 55 -22.47 1.05 -13.60
C ASP A 55 -23.55 1.99 -13.03
N LYS A 56 -23.51 3.25 -13.48
CA LYS A 56 -24.44 4.30 -13.03
C LYS A 56 -25.90 3.98 -13.34
N LYS A 57 -26.17 2.98 -14.20
CA LYS A 57 -27.52 2.57 -14.58
C LYS A 57 -28.11 1.49 -13.67
N ALA A 58 -27.31 0.71 -12.95
CA ALA A 58 -27.80 -0.42 -12.17
C ALA A 58 -27.74 -0.24 -10.64
N GLY A 59 -27.19 0.85 -10.11
CA GLY A 59 -27.06 1.06 -8.66
C GLY A 59 -26.20 0.02 -7.94
N LYS A 60 -25.49 -0.84 -8.66
CA LYS A 60 -24.63 -1.90 -8.10
C LYS A 60 -23.18 -1.46 -8.11
N ILE A 61 -22.65 -1.21 -6.92
CA ILE A 61 -21.21 -1.07 -6.68
C ILE A 61 -20.67 -2.50 -6.56
N TYR A 62 -19.96 -2.98 -7.57
CA TYR A 62 -19.23 -4.24 -7.46
C TYR A 62 -17.99 -3.99 -6.59
N LYS A 63 -18.05 -4.47 -5.36
CA LYS A 63 -16.89 -4.63 -4.46
C LYS A 63 -16.15 -5.90 -4.89
N GLY A 64 -15.18 -5.78 -5.75
CA GLY A 64 -14.33 -6.89 -6.17
C GLY A 64 -13.25 -6.39 -7.09
N GLY A 65 -12.05 -6.96 -7.01
CA GLY A 65 -10.82 -6.53 -7.64
C GLY A 65 -10.94 -6.07 -9.10
N VAL A 66 -9.95 -5.37 -9.59
CA VAL A 66 -9.94 -4.83 -10.96
C VAL A 66 -9.96 -5.99 -11.95
N SER A 67 -10.99 -6.06 -12.79
CA SER A 67 -11.23 -7.20 -13.67
C SER A 67 -10.24 -7.34 -14.84
N ASN A 68 -9.48 -6.29 -15.17
CA ASN A 68 -8.45 -6.29 -16.21
C ASN A 68 -7.50 -5.08 -16.04
N PHE A 69 -6.28 -5.21 -16.57
CA PHE A 69 -5.24 -4.19 -16.50
C PHE A 69 -5.62 -2.89 -17.24
N ALA A 70 -6.42 -2.96 -18.28
CA ALA A 70 -6.78 -1.77 -19.08
C ALA A 70 -7.44 -0.65 -18.25
N LYS A 71 -8.13 -1.00 -17.15
CA LYS A 71 -8.72 -0.01 -16.24
C LYS A 71 -7.66 0.69 -15.41
N ILE A 72 -6.71 -0.07 -14.89
CA ILE A 72 -5.55 0.44 -14.13
C ILE A 72 -4.71 1.35 -15.04
N ASP A 73 -4.37 0.87 -16.21
CA ASP A 73 -3.58 1.58 -17.24
C ASP A 73 -4.19 2.93 -17.59
N ARG A 74 -5.50 2.96 -17.80
CA ARG A 74 -6.22 4.21 -18.09
C ARG A 74 -6.08 5.25 -16.97
N ASP A 75 -6.19 4.82 -15.71
CA ASP A 75 -6.12 5.72 -14.58
C ASP A 75 -4.68 6.16 -14.29
N ILE A 76 -3.68 5.28 -14.46
CA ILE A 76 -2.25 5.65 -14.43
C ILE A 76 -1.95 6.66 -15.52
N LYS A 77 -2.32 6.41 -16.77
CA LYS A 77 -2.12 7.34 -17.89
C LYS A 77 -2.77 8.69 -17.66
N ARG A 78 -3.96 8.73 -17.08
CA ARG A 78 -4.64 10.00 -16.74
C ARG A 78 -3.82 10.83 -15.76
N VAL A 79 -3.24 10.20 -14.74
CA VAL A 79 -2.37 10.88 -13.77
C VAL A 79 -1.06 11.31 -14.45
N LEU A 80 -0.41 10.44 -15.22
CA LEU A 80 0.81 10.76 -15.98
C LEU A 80 0.63 11.98 -16.88
N HIS A 81 -0.48 12.06 -17.62
CA HIS A 81 -0.78 13.21 -18.48
C HIS A 81 -1.04 14.52 -17.70
N SER A 82 -1.36 14.43 -16.41
CA SER A 82 -1.57 15.61 -15.55
C SER A 82 -0.27 16.19 -15.00
N ILE A 83 0.84 15.44 -15.03
CA ILE A 83 2.14 15.90 -14.56
C ILE A 83 2.72 16.93 -15.53
N LYS A 84 3.02 18.12 -14.99
CA LYS A 84 3.58 19.23 -15.78
C LYS A 84 4.95 19.70 -15.31
N ASN A 85 5.44 19.17 -14.21
CA ASN A 85 6.70 19.57 -13.58
C ASN A 85 7.53 18.38 -13.10
N THR A 86 8.79 18.64 -12.75
CA THR A 86 9.76 17.65 -12.30
C THR A 86 9.57 17.23 -10.85
N ASP A 87 8.78 17.97 -10.07
CA ASP A 87 8.59 17.76 -8.63
C ASP A 87 7.32 16.96 -8.32
N THR A 88 6.77 16.30 -9.34
CA THR A 88 5.57 15.47 -9.21
C THR A 88 5.90 14.03 -9.57
N TYR A 89 5.58 13.14 -8.65
CA TYR A 89 5.84 11.71 -8.74
C TYR A 89 4.54 10.93 -8.71
N ILE A 90 4.57 9.71 -9.20
CA ILE A 90 3.45 8.77 -9.15
C ILE A 90 3.96 7.47 -8.54
N THR A 91 3.17 6.91 -7.65
CA THR A 91 3.34 5.55 -7.15
C THR A 91 1.99 4.83 -7.13
N THR A 92 2.02 3.54 -6.91
CA THR A 92 0.82 2.71 -6.78
C THR A 92 0.80 2.08 -5.39
N MET A 93 -0.38 1.66 -4.94
CA MET A 93 -0.57 0.83 -3.76
C MET A 93 -1.69 -0.16 -4.07
N PHE A 94 -1.30 -1.31 -4.64
CA PHE A 94 -2.18 -2.38 -5.05
C PHE A 94 -1.86 -3.64 -4.27
N ASP A 95 -2.88 -4.39 -3.86
CA ASP A 95 -2.69 -5.71 -3.28
C ASP A 95 -2.28 -6.72 -4.36
N TYR A 96 -1.22 -7.51 -4.13
CA TYR A 96 -0.79 -8.55 -5.08
C TYR A 96 -1.94 -9.52 -5.42
N TYR A 97 -2.76 -9.87 -4.43
CA TYR A 97 -3.91 -10.75 -4.64
C TYR A 97 -5.08 -10.11 -5.38
N GLY A 98 -5.12 -8.79 -5.47
CA GLY A 98 -6.11 -8.03 -6.22
C GLY A 98 -5.75 -7.82 -7.70
N LEU A 99 -4.50 -8.16 -8.11
CA LEU A 99 -4.04 -7.93 -9.47
C LEU A 99 -4.75 -8.86 -10.47
N PRO A 100 -5.20 -8.34 -11.62
CA PRO A 100 -5.79 -9.16 -12.68
C PRO A 100 -4.73 -10.02 -13.39
N ASP A 101 -5.15 -11.12 -14.00
CA ASP A 101 -4.25 -12.06 -14.67
C ASP A 101 -3.47 -11.44 -15.84
N ASP A 102 -4.02 -10.41 -16.47
CA ASP A 102 -3.42 -9.65 -17.58
C ASP A 102 -2.52 -8.48 -17.11
N PHE A 103 -2.23 -8.40 -15.79
CA PHE A 103 -1.34 -7.38 -15.26
C PHE A 103 0.10 -7.56 -15.78
N PRO A 104 0.83 -6.48 -16.12
CA PRO A 104 2.22 -6.58 -16.58
C PRO A 104 3.09 -7.41 -15.65
N GLY A 105 3.85 -8.35 -16.20
CA GLY A 105 4.75 -9.20 -15.45
C GLY A 105 4.10 -10.44 -14.78
N MET A 106 2.77 -10.51 -14.66
CA MET A 106 2.10 -11.64 -13.99
C MET A 106 2.44 -13.00 -14.62
N VAL A 107 2.38 -13.11 -15.93
CA VAL A 107 2.68 -14.37 -16.62
C VAL A 107 4.16 -14.73 -16.47
N GLN A 108 5.05 -13.77 -16.66
CA GLN A 108 6.51 -13.95 -16.63
C GLN A 108 7.03 -14.28 -15.22
N SER A 109 6.33 -13.84 -14.19
CA SER A 109 6.72 -14.04 -12.80
C SER A 109 6.20 -15.35 -12.18
N LYS A 110 5.31 -16.08 -12.87
CA LYS A 110 4.68 -17.32 -12.33
C LYS A 110 5.69 -18.40 -11.91
N SER A 111 6.82 -18.52 -12.61
CA SER A 111 7.87 -19.48 -12.30
C SER A 111 8.82 -19.06 -11.18
N ILE A 112 8.76 -17.81 -10.74
CA ILE A 112 9.61 -17.29 -9.67
C ILE A 112 9.02 -17.72 -8.33
N THR A 113 9.75 -18.50 -7.56
CA THR A 113 9.30 -19.03 -6.25
C THR A 113 9.45 -18.03 -5.13
N ASP A 114 10.51 -17.21 -5.16
CA ASP A 114 10.71 -16.14 -4.19
C ASP A 114 9.70 -15.01 -4.42
N ILE A 115 8.91 -14.68 -3.41
CA ILE A 115 7.83 -13.70 -3.56
C ILE A 115 8.35 -12.29 -3.78
N TYR A 116 9.47 -11.91 -3.16
CA TYR A 116 10.05 -10.58 -3.34
C TYR A 116 10.53 -10.39 -4.79
N GLN A 117 11.29 -11.35 -5.33
CA GLN A 117 11.71 -11.32 -6.72
C GLN A 117 10.53 -11.35 -7.70
N ARG A 118 9.46 -12.08 -7.34
CA ARG A 118 8.23 -12.10 -8.14
C ARG A 118 7.58 -10.73 -8.19
N ILE A 119 7.43 -10.05 -7.06
CA ILE A 119 6.83 -8.71 -6.98
C ILE A 119 7.71 -7.69 -7.69
N GLU A 120 9.02 -7.69 -7.45
CA GLU A 120 9.99 -6.84 -8.15
C GLU A 120 9.84 -6.98 -9.67
N LYS A 121 9.74 -8.21 -10.17
CA LYS A 121 9.52 -8.47 -11.61
C LYS A 121 8.21 -7.87 -12.14
N ILE A 122 7.16 -7.87 -11.34
CA ILE A 122 5.85 -7.30 -11.71
C ILE A 122 5.93 -5.77 -11.68
N GLU A 123 6.56 -5.18 -10.67
CA GLU A 123 6.78 -3.74 -10.55
C GLU A 123 7.65 -3.19 -11.69
N ASP A 124 8.74 -3.88 -12.03
CA ASP A 124 9.58 -3.55 -13.17
C ASP A 124 8.80 -3.57 -14.50
N ALA A 125 7.98 -4.60 -14.69
CA ALA A 125 7.15 -4.72 -15.88
C ALA A 125 6.11 -3.60 -15.95
N LEU A 126 5.49 -3.24 -14.84
CA LEU A 126 4.57 -2.11 -14.75
C LEU A 126 5.28 -0.79 -15.06
N GLY A 127 6.44 -0.54 -14.44
CA GLY A 127 7.25 0.66 -14.68
C GLY A 127 7.64 0.81 -16.14
N SER A 128 8.03 -0.29 -16.77
CA SER A 128 8.42 -0.34 -18.19
C SER A 128 7.30 0.05 -19.16
N CYS A 129 6.04 -0.08 -18.76
CA CYS A 129 4.89 0.32 -19.58
C CYS A 129 4.84 1.83 -19.85
N TYR A 130 5.43 2.65 -18.99
CA TYR A 130 5.20 4.11 -19.04
C TYR A 130 6.44 4.93 -19.38
N LYS A 131 7.64 4.35 -19.34
CA LYS A 131 8.91 5.06 -19.65
C LYS A 131 9.04 6.42 -18.94
N CYS A 132 8.62 6.48 -17.69
CA CYS A 132 8.58 7.69 -16.86
C CYS A 132 9.41 7.48 -15.60
N SER A 133 10.51 8.23 -15.45
CA SER A 133 11.38 8.13 -14.27
C SER A 133 10.74 8.62 -12.97
N GLN A 134 9.64 9.36 -13.05
CA GLN A 134 8.86 9.83 -11.91
C GLN A 134 7.79 8.82 -11.48
N PHE A 135 7.68 7.68 -12.16
CA PHE A 135 6.76 6.62 -11.81
C PHE A 135 7.48 5.52 -11.02
N ILE A 136 7.03 5.32 -9.79
CA ILE A 136 7.58 4.39 -8.80
C ILE A 136 6.49 3.35 -8.50
N PRO A 137 6.44 2.21 -9.22
CA PRO A 137 5.47 1.17 -8.96
C PRO A 137 5.67 0.58 -7.55
N TYR A 138 4.57 0.33 -6.85
CA TYR A 138 4.58 -0.43 -5.62
C TYR A 138 3.38 -1.36 -5.56
N ILE A 139 3.63 -2.61 -5.21
CA ILE A 139 2.62 -3.65 -5.02
C ILE A 139 2.79 -4.22 -3.62
N GLN A 140 1.75 -4.06 -2.79
CA GLN A 140 1.73 -4.63 -1.45
C GLN A 140 1.77 -6.16 -1.52
N LEU A 141 2.69 -6.76 -0.79
CA LEU A 141 2.78 -8.22 -0.70
C LEU A 141 1.48 -8.77 -0.12
N HIS A 142 0.89 -9.71 -0.85
CA HIS A 142 -0.38 -10.36 -0.55
C HIS A 142 -1.54 -9.38 -0.45
N GLU A 143 -1.77 -8.78 0.70
CA GLU A 143 -2.87 -7.87 1.01
C GLU A 143 -2.40 -6.75 1.94
N PHE A 144 -3.10 -5.62 1.92
CA PHE A 144 -2.89 -4.50 2.85
C PHE A 144 -2.87 -4.95 4.33
N GLU A 145 -3.71 -5.90 4.68
CA GLU A 145 -3.81 -6.45 6.03
C GLU A 145 -2.51 -7.07 6.55
N THR A 146 -1.56 -7.37 5.69
CA THR A 146 -0.22 -7.81 6.10
C THR A 146 0.43 -6.80 7.05
N LEU A 147 0.26 -5.49 6.80
CA LEU A 147 0.83 -4.43 7.62
C LEU A 147 0.30 -4.44 9.07
N ILE A 148 -0.93 -4.92 9.28
CA ILE A 148 -1.56 -4.97 10.60
C ILE A 148 -0.88 -5.99 11.52
N PHE A 149 -0.30 -7.03 10.95
CA PHE A 149 0.44 -8.03 11.71
C PHE A 149 1.76 -7.52 12.29
N SER A 150 2.19 -6.30 11.93
CA SER A 150 3.39 -5.70 12.52
C SER A 150 3.24 -5.40 14.01
N ASP A 151 1.99 -5.18 14.50
CA ASP A 151 1.72 -4.91 15.91
C ASP A 151 0.35 -5.48 16.35
N ILE A 152 0.36 -6.73 16.75
CA ILE A 152 -0.85 -7.40 17.27
C ILE A 152 -1.32 -6.80 18.60
N GLU A 153 -0.41 -6.22 19.39
CA GLU A 153 -0.80 -5.59 20.66
C GLU A 153 -1.64 -4.33 20.42
N SER A 154 -1.30 -3.53 19.40
CA SER A 154 -2.12 -2.39 19.00
C SER A 154 -3.48 -2.84 18.44
N LEU A 155 -3.51 -3.90 17.64
CA LEU A 155 -4.75 -4.51 17.17
C LEU A 155 -5.62 -4.99 18.35
N LYS A 156 -5.01 -5.64 19.33
CA LYS A 156 -5.69 -6.15 20.53
C LYS A 156 -6.31 -5.04 21.38
N LYS A 157 -5.65 -3.88 21.49
CA LYS A 157 -6.22 -2.71 22.19
C LYS A 157 -7.50 -2.21 21.53
N VAL A 158 -7.56 -2.25 20.19
CA VAL A 158 -8.74 -1.81 19.42
C VAL A 158 -9.89 -2.79 19.53
N PHE A 159 -9.58 -4.11 19.61
CA PHE A 159 -10.58 -5.19 19.59
C PHE A 159 -10.60 -6.01 20.88
N PHE A 160 -10.36 -5.36 21.99
CA PHE A 160 -10.21 -5.99 23.30
C PHE A 160 -11.31 -7.00 23.64
N ASP A 161 -12.59 -6.66 23.39
CA ASP A 161 -13.74 -7.50 23.73
C ASP A 161 -14.26 -8.38 22.57
N GLU A 162 -13.62 -8.35 21.40
CA GLU A 162 -14.20 -8.93 20.18
C GLU A 162 -13.51 -10.23 19.72
N CYS A 163 -12.41 -10.57 20.36
CA CYS A 163 -11.67 -11.78 20.08
C CYS A 163 -11.33 -12.49 21.39
N ASP A 164 -11.61 -13.78 21.46
CA ASP A 164 -11.27 -14.59 22.65
C ASP A 164 -9.76 -14.90 22.73
N SER A 165 -9.36 -15.50 23.83
CA SER A 165 -7.95 -15.86 24.05
C SER A 165 -7.42 -16.84 23.02
N ILE A 166 -8.25 -17.71 22.47
CA ILE A 166 -7.87 -18.68 21.42
C ILE A 166 -7.59 -17.94 20.12
N GLY A 167 -8.47 -17.01 19.73
CA GLY A 167 -8.27 -16.20 18.53
C GLY A 167 -7.00 -15.35 18.58
N TRP A 168 -6.74 -14.70 19.73
CA TRP A 168 -5.48 -13.97 19.92
C TRP A 168 -4.26 -14.89 19.82
N GLN A 169 -4.32 -16.06 20.44
CA GLN A 169 -3.23 -17.04 20.36
C GLN A 169 -2.96 -17.47 18.91
N LEU A 170 -3.99 -17.68 18.09
CA LEU A 170 -3.84 -18.03 16.68
C LEU A 170 -3.11 -16.92 15.87
N LEU A 171 -3.38 -15.65 16.17
CA LEU A 171 -2.67 -14.53 15.51
C LEU A 171 -1.20 -14.46 15.94
N TYR A 172 -0.89 -14.64 17.24
CA TYR A 172 0.50 -14.73 17.72
C TYR A 172 1.25 -15.90 17.10
N ASP A 173 0.63 -17.08 17.06
CA ASP A 173 1.23 -18.28 16.45
C ASP A 173 1.46 -18.10 14.96
N THR A 174 0.60 -17.36 14.29
CA THR A 174 0.79 -16.98 12.89
C THR A 174 2.10 -16.21 12.72
N ILE A 175 2.30 -15.11 13.45
CA ILE A 175 3.52 -14.31 13.38
C ILE A 175 4.75 -15.16 13.71
N LYS A 176 4.67 -15.97 14.78
CA LYS A 176 5.76 -16.85 15.20
C LYS A 176 6.14 -17.87 14.14
N THR A 177 5.14 -18.41 13.43
CA THR A 177 5.33 -19.41 12.38
C THR A 177 6.02 -18.83 11.15
N PHE A 178 5.58 -17.67 10.70
CA PHE A 178 6.10 -17.07 9.47
C PHE A 178 7.41 -16.32 9.67
N LYS A 179 7.76 -15.87 10.90
CA LYS A 179 8.96 -15.08 11.23
C LYS A 179 9.11 -13.77 10.46
N ASN A 180 8.50 -13.67 9.31
CA ASN A 180 8.41 -12.50 8.46
C ASN A 180 6.95 -12.29 8.08
N ILE A 181 6.37 -11.19 8.55
CA ILE A 181 4.94 -10.94 8.39
C ILE A 181 4.54 -10.70 6.94
N GLU A 182 5.45 -10.20 6.10
CA GLU A 182 5.19 -10.05 4.66
C GLU A 182 5.06 -11.40 3.94
N LEU A 183 5.40 -12.50 4.59
CA LEU A 183 5.23 -13.85 4.06
C LEU A 183 3.97 -14.54 4.61
N ILE A 184 3.17 -13.84 5.44
CA ILE A 184 1.92 -14.39 5.96
C ILE A 184 0.95 -14.64 4.82
N ASN A 185 0.99 -15.85 4.35
CA ASN A 185 0.14 -16.37 3.28
C ASN A 185 0.16 -17.89 3.36
N ASN A 186 -0.91 -18.55 3.00
CA ASN A 186 -0.95 -19.99 2.73
C ASN A 186 -2.14 -20.35 1.83
N GLY A 187 -2.49 -19.47 0.87
CA GLY A 187 -3.55 -19.71 -0.10
C GLY A 187 -4.88 -19.07 0.25
N VAL A 188 -5.89 -19.41 -0.51
CA VAL A 188 -7.18 -18.71 -0.58
C VAL A 188 -7.93 -18.61 0.76
N ASN A 189 -7.66 -19.53 1.72
CA ASN A 189 -8.38 -19.57 2.99
C ASN A 189 -7.59 -19.03 4.20
N SER A 190 -6.36 -18.62 4.01
CA SER A 190 -5.43 -18.22 5.07
C SER A 190 -4.67 -16.93 4.79
N SER A 191 -5.24 -16.10 3.89
CA SER A 191 -4.74 -14.76 3.63
C SER A 191 -4.82 -13.88 4.89
N PRO A 192 -4.03 -12.82 5.00
CA PRO A 192 -4.03 -11.92 6.16
C PRO A 192 -5.42 -11.46 6.59
N SER A 193 -6.24 -10.98 5.67
CA SER A 193 -7.61 -10.52 5.95
C SER A 193 -8.51 -11.62 6.51
N LYS A 194 -8.36 -12.86 6.02
CA LYS A 194 -9.17 -13.98 6.51
C LYS A 194 -8.77 -14.44 7.91
N ARG A 195 -7.46 -14.41 8.20
CA ARG A 195 -6.97 -14.69 9.58
C ARG A 195 -7.51 -13.68 10.56
N LEU A 196 -7.52 -12.38 10.21
CA LEU A 196 -8.11 -11.36 11.08
C LEU A 196 -9.60 -11.58 11.28
N LYS A 197 -10.37 -11.82 10.21
CA LYS A 197 -11.83 -12.08 10.29
C LYS A 197 -12.18 -13.36 11.04
N GLN A 198 -11.32 -14.35 11.02
CA GLN A 198 -11.52 -15.60 11.75
C GLN A 198 -11.43 -15.39 13.26
N CYS A 199 -10.59 -14.46 13.70
CA CYS A 199 -10.36 -14.14 15.10
C CYS A 199 -11.25 -13.00 15.60
N ILE A 200 -11.46 -11.98 14.76
CA ILE A 200 -12.20 -10.76 15.11
C ILE A 200 -13.45 -10.68 14.22
N LYS A 201 -14.60 -11.02 14.79
CA LYS A 201 -15.86 -11.14 14.03
C LYS A 201 -16.33 -9.84 13.38
N SER A 202 -16.11 -8.72 14.05
CA SER A 202 -16.49 -7.38 13.56
C SER A 202 -15.42 -6.75 12.68
N TYR A 203 -14.31 -7.45 12.41
CA TYR A 203 -13.23 -6.88 11.61
C TYR A 203 -13.72 -6.38 10.26
N ASP A 204 -13.61 -5.06 10.06
CA ASP A 204 -13.85 -4.37 8.80
C ASP A 204 -12.54 -3.81 8.25
N LYS A 205 -12.21 -4.14 7.00
CA LYS A 205 -10.95 -3.73 6.35
C LYS A 205 -10.75 -2.21 6.42
N VAL A 206 -11.79 -1.44 6.14
CA VAL A 206 -11.71 0.01 5.99
C VAL A 206 -11.58 0.74 7.32
N TYR A 207 -12.31 0.27 8.34
CA TYR A 207 -12.36 0.93 9.66
C TYR A 207 -11.32 0.38 10.62
N SER A 208 -11.40 -0.90 10.86
CA SER A 208 -10.66 -1.59 11.91
C SER A 208 -9.17 -1.66 11.62
N GLY A 209 -8.82 -1.95 10.36
CA GLY A 209 -7.42 -2.03 9.94
C GLY A 209 -6.70 -0.69 10.07
N ILE A 210 -7.33 0.40 9.65
CA ILE A 210 -6.76 1.74 9.76
C ILE A 210 -6.62 2.17 11.22
N GLN A 211 -7.60 1.87 12.07
CA GLN A 211 -7.56 2.21 13.48
C GLN A 211 -6.42 1.47 14.22
N ALA A 212 -6.20 0.20 13.91
CA ALA A 212 -5.07 -0.56 14.44
C ALA A 212 -3.73 0.06 14.01
N LEU A 213 -3.57 0.37 12.73
CA LEU A 213 -2.33 0.96 12.20
C LEU A 213 -2.07 2.39 12.70
N GLN A 214 -3.10 3.19 13.00
CA GLN A 214 -2.92 4.49 13.65
C GLN A 214 -2.34 4.38 15.07
N SER A 215 -2.58 3.25 15.74
CA SER A 215 -2.04 2.97 17.08
C SER A 215 -0.67 2.28 17.04
N THR A 216 -0.22 1.87 15.85
CA THR A 216 1.05 1.17 15.64
C THR A 216 2.17 2.18 15.38
N ASP A 217 3.35 1.98 15.96
CA ASP A 217 4.55 2.75 15.59
C ASP A 217 4.91 2.46 14.13
N PHE A 218 4.93 3.49 13.29
CA PHE A 218 5.27 3.38 11.87
C PHE A 218 6.67 2.77 11.64
N LYS A 219 7.62 3.02 12.57
CA LYS A 219 8.95 2.41 12.52
C LYS A 219 8.86 0.90 12.67
N LEU A 220 7.94 0.40 13.49
CA LEU A 220 7.73 -1.04 13.66
C LEU A 220 7.20 -1.67 12.37
N ILE A 221 6.25 -1.03 11.69
CA ILE A 221 5.78 -1.49 10.37
C ILE A 221 6.96 -1.61 9.41
N ARG A 222 7.79 -0.58 9.31
CA ARG A 222 8.98 -0.58 8.44
C ARG A 222 9.98 -1.68 8.80
N GLN A 223 10.21 -1.93 10.09
CA GLN A 223 11.13 -2.98 10.55
C GLN A 223 10.63 -4.39 10.22
N GLN A 224 9.33 -4.60 10.28
CA GLN A 224 8.71 -5.91 10.07
C GLN A 224 8.37 -6.19 8.60
N CYS A 225 8.22 -5.14 7.78
CA CYS A 225 7.83 -5.20 6.38
C CYS A 225 8.95 -4.65 5.50
N ARG A 226 9.82 -5.55 5.01
CA ARG A 226 10.99 -5.19 4.21
C ARG A 226 10.61 -4.46 2.93
N HIS A 227 9.71 -5.04 2.12
CA HIS A 227 9.32 -4.48 0.84
C HIS A 227 8.60 -3.14 0.99
N PHE A 228 7.71 -3.05 1.97
CA PHE A 228 7.09 -1.78 2.35
C PHE A 228 8.14 -0.72 2.76
N ASN A 229 9.15 -1.11 3.57
CA ASN A 229 10.21 -0.19 3.98
C ASN A 229 11.07 0.28 2.80
N GLU A 230 11.37 -0.59 1.84
CA GLU A 230 12.10 -0.25 0.61
C GLU A 230 11.34 0.81 -0.20
N TRP A 231 10.02 0.66 -0.35
CA TRP A 231 9.15 1.65 -0.99
C TRP A 231 9.16 2.99 -0.25
N ILE A 232 8.96 2.99 1.09
CA ILE A 232 9.00 4.23 1.90
C ILE A 232 10.35 4.92 1.77
N THR A 233 11.46 4.17 1.83
CA THR A 233 12.81 4.72 1.67
C THR A 233 13.00 5.36 0.30
N GLN A 234 12.44 4.78 -0.74
CA GLN A 234 12.46 5.35 -2.09
C GLN A 234 11.68 6.66 -2.17
N LEU A 235 10.49 6.74 -1.54
CA LEU A 235 9.72 7.99 -1.46
C LEU A 235 10.45 9.07 -0.65
N GLU A 236 11.11 8.71 0.44
CA GLU A 236 11.91 9.64 1.27
C GLU A 236 13.16 10.19 0.54
N SER A 237 13.64 9.49 -0.47
CA SER A 237 14.82 9.89 -1.27
C SER A 237 14.49 10.87 -2.42
N LEU A 238 13.23 11.16 -2.66
CA LEU A 238 12.76 12.06 -3.72
C LEU A 238 13.15 13.55 -3.52
#